data_f872bec20e24648072944c7218617ec4
#
_entry.id   f872bec20e24648072944c7218617ec4
#
_cell.length_a   1.000
_cell.length_b   1.000
_cell.length_c   1.000
_cell.angle_alpha   90.00
_cell.angle_beta   90.00
_cell.angle_gamma   90.00
#
_symmetry.space_group_name_H-M   'P 1'
#
loop_
_entity.id
_entity.type
_entity.pdbx_description
1 polymer ?
#
loop_
_entity_poly.entity_id
_entity_poly.type
_entity_poly.pdbx_seq_one_letter_code
_entity_poly.pdbx_strand_id
1 'polypeptide(L)'
;TTVKEWTAHLLSALGPTARTCGNWNNDLGLPKSLLAMPSGTRFGVFEAGTNHPGEIRPLAGLMKPDCAILTNVGPVHIEFFGTEQAIANEKADLLRALPPDGVAVLDADSPHFAYLAAQAPCRVVSVSLSADADFRAVRFDADDGRFSVLERASGEVHEIYTGQPGRHQVTNALEALAMVRQFGVAWTTIAERFECVPRMPMRWERTLRDGMQWIN
;
A
#
# COMPACT_ATOMS: atom_id res chain seq x y z
N THR A 1 3.52 -4.93 -3.67
CA THR A 1 2.62 -5.40 -4.77
C THR A 1 1.18 -5.56 -4.28
N THR A 2 0.91 -6.25 -3.17
CA THR A 2 -0.47 -6.47 -2.65
C THR A 2 -1.22 -5.14 -2.46
N VAL A 3 -0.64 -4.18 -1.75
CA VAL A 3 -1.26 -2.87 -1.52
C VAL A 3 -1.57 -2.15 -2.83
N LYS A 4 -0.64 -2.17 -3.80
CA LYS A 4 -0.86 -1.60 -5.14
C LYS A 4 -2.08 -2.22 -5.84
N GLU A 5 -2.17 -3.55 -5.86
CA GLU A 5 -3.29 -4.26 -6.52
C GLU A 5 -4.61 -3.96 -5.83
N TRP A 6 -4.64 -3.97 -4.49
CA TRP A 6 -5.84 -3.68 -3.73
C TRP A 6 -6.28 -2.22 -3.87
N THR A 7 -5.33 -1.27 -3.79
CA THR A 7 -5.62 0.15 -4.03
C THR A 7 -6.20 0.37 -5.43
N ALA A 8 -5.59 -0.23 -6.46
CA ALA A 8 -6.10 -0.11 -7.83
C ALA A 8 -7.49 -0.74 -7.99
N HIS A 9 -7.72 -1.92 -7.38
CA HIS A 9 -9.01 -2.58 -7.38
C HIS A 9 -10.09 -1.73 -6.72
N LEU A 10 -9.81 -1.13 -5.57
CA LEU A 10 -10.75 -0.26 -4.86
C LEU A 10 -11.02 1.05 -5.63
N LEU A 11 -9.98 1.72 -6.16
CA LEU A 11 -10.13 2.95 -6.95
C LEU A 11 -10.89 2.75 -8.25
N SER A 12 -10.87 1.53 -8.83
CA SER A 12 -11.62 1.24 -10.05
C SER A 12 -13.14 1.35 -9.89
N ALA A 13 -13.65 1.47 -8.65
CA ALA A 13 -15.03 1.85 -8.38
C ALA A 13 -15.36 3.30 -8.80
N LEU A 14 -14.36 4.17 -8.80
CA LEU A 14 -14.53 5.59 -9.14
C LEU A 14 -14.19 5.91 -10.60
N GLY A 15 -13.59 4.99 -11.33
CA GLY A 15 -13.25 5.20 -12.74
C GLY A 15 -12.08 4.38 -13.27
N PRO A 16 -11.72 4.58 -14.53
CA PRO A 16 -10.64 3.85 -15.18
C PRO A 16 -9.32 3.98 -14.42
N THR A 17 -8.75 2.84 -14.02
CA THR A 17 -7.56 2.76 -13.19
C THR A 17 -6.47 1.95 -13.88
N ALA A 18 -5.30 2.54 -14.07
CA ALA A 18 -4.08 1.87 -14.54
C ALA A 18 -3.19 1.52 -13.35
N ARG A 19 -2.37 0.50 -13.50
CA ARG A 19 -1.39 0.10 -12.48
C ARG A 19 -0.17 -0.56 -13.09
N THR A 20 0.90 -0.62 -12.30
CA THR A 20 2.09 -1.41 -12.65
C THR A 20 1.70 -2.87 -12.88
N CYS A 21 2.14 -3.45 -14.00
CA CYS A 21 1.97 -4.87 -14.30
C CYS A 21 2.90 -5.71 -13.38
N GLY A 22 2.35 -6.68 -12.68
CA GLY A 22 3.14 -7.54 -11.79
C GLY A 22 3.99 -6.73 -10.81
N ASN A 23 5.31 -6.98 -10.81
CA ASN A 23 6.31 -6.30 -9.99
C ASN A 23 7.26 -5.40 -10.80
N TRP A 24 6.80 -4.81 -11.90
CA TRP A 24 7.60 -3.90 -12.73
C TRP A 24 7.82 -2.54 -12.04
N ASN A 25 8.55 -2.56 -10.94
CA ASN A 25 8.72 -1.48 -9.98
C ASN A 25 10.11 -0.81 -10.02
N ASN A 26 10.93 -1.14 -11.03
CA ASN A 26 12.29 -0.64 -11.21
C ASN A 26 12.40 0.36 -12.40
N ASP A 27 13.63 0.77 -12.69
CA ASP A 27 14.00 1.75 -13.73
C ASP A 27 13.59 1.38 -15.16
N LEU A 28 13.35 0.09 -15.45
CA LEU A 28 12.84 -0.39 -16.74
C LEU A 28 11.32 -0.63 -16.71
N GLY A 29 10.84 -1.25 -15.64
CA GLY A 29 9.44 -1.69 -15.53
C GLY A 29 8.47 -0.54 -15.30
N LEU A 30 8.84 0.42 -14.45
CA LEU A 30 7.99 1.56 -14.16
C LEU A 30 7.77 2.48 -15.38
N PRO A 31 8.80 2.92 -16.12
CA PRO A 31 8.59 3.71 -17.34
C PRO A 31 7.71 2.99 -18.37
N LYS A 32 7.92 1.69 -18.54
CA LYS A 32 7.09 0.87 -19.44
C LYS A 32 5.63 0.85 -18.99
N SER A 33 5.37 0.78 -17.68
CA SER A 33 4.02 0.80 -17.13
C SER A 33 3.34 2.17 -17.31
N LEU A 34 4.10 3.27 -17.15
CA LEU A 34 3.62 4.63 -17.40
C LEU A 34 3.27 4.85 -18.89
N LEU A 35 4.14 4.42 -19.79
CA LEU A 35 3.92 4.54 -21.24
C LEU A 35 2.74 3.67 -21.74
N ALA A 36 2.46 2.56 -21.07
CA ALA A 36 1.35 1.67 -21.39
C ALA A 36 0.01 2.12 -20.80
N MET A 37 -0.02 3.23 -20.06
CA MET A 37 -1.24 3.74 -19.45
C MET A 37 -2.25 4.17 -20.52
N PRO A 38 -3.49 3.61 -20.53
CA PRO A 38 -4.51 3.97 -21.51
C PRO A 38 -4.90 5.45 -21.44
N SER A 39 -5.24 6.03 -22.58
CA SER A 39 -5.88 7.34 -22.61
C SER A 39 -7.22 7.31 -21.86
N GLY A 40 -7.51 8.36 -21.08
CA GLY A 40 -8.72 8.41 -20.23
C GLY A 40 -8.58 7.70 -18.88
N THR A 41 -7.39 7.21 -18.53
CA THR A 41 -7.09 6.76 -17.18
C THR A 41 -7.32 7.89 -16.18
N ARG A 42 -8.12 7.64 -15.16
CA ARG A 42 -8.40 8.60 -14.08
C ARG A 42 -7.45 8.41 -12.90
N PHE A 43 -7.07 7.16 -12.59
CA PHE A 43 -6.18 6.83 -11.50
C PHE A 43 -5.02 5.97 -12.01
N GLY A 44 -3.80 6.35 -11.59
CA GLY A 44 -2.59 5.55 -11.81
C GLY A 44 -2.04 5.04 -10.48
N VAL A 45 -1.91 3.73 -10.29
CA VAL A 45 -1.37 3.11 -9.09
C VAL A 45 -0.08 2.39 -9.44
N PHE A 46 1.05 3.01 -9.16
CA PHE A 46 2.36 2.51 -9.54
C PHE A 46 3.18 2.10 -8.32
N GLU A 47 3.95 1.03 -8.49
CA GLU A 47 4.85 0.51 -7.46
C GLU A 47 6.28 0.97 -7.77
N ALA A 48 6.97 1.53 -6.77
CA ALA A 48 8.40 1.79 -6.81
C ALA A 48 9.11 0.88 -5.82
N GLY A 49 10.10 0.16 -6.29
CA GLY A 49 10.95 -0.71 -5.49
C GLY A 49 12.41 -0.24 -5.53
N THR A 50 13.20 -0.66 -4.54
CA THR A 50 14.62 -0.38 -4.49
C THR A 50 15.39 -1.59 -3.99
N ASN A 51 16.56 -1.83 -4.58
CA ASN A 51 17.56 -2.79 -4.13
C ASN A 51 18.83 -2.06 -3.69
N HIS A 52 19.10 -0.85 -4.20
CA HIS A 52 20.31 -0.08 -3.92
C HIS A 52 19.96 1.39 -3.62
N PRO A 53 20.84 2.11 -2.88
CA PRO A 53 20.66 3.55 -2.63
C PRO A 53 20.55 4.37 -3.91
N GLY A 54 19.62 5.35 -3.92
CA GLY A 54 19.44 6.31 -4.99
C GLY A 54 18.47 5.90 -6.10
N GLU A 55 17.79 4.74 -5.98
CA GLU A 55 16.85 4.25 -7.01
C GLU A 55 15.45 4.88 -6.90
N ILE A 56 14.97 5.19 -5.68
CA ILE A 56 13.60 5.72 -5.47
C ILE A 56 13.44 7.13 -6.03
N ARG A 57 14.42 8.00 -5.85
CA ARG A 57 14.32 9.39 -6.29
C ARG A 57 14.04 9.55 -7.79
N PRO A 58 14.79 8.91 -8.71
CA PRO A 58 14.46 8.98 -10.15
C PRO A 58 13.11 8.37 -10.48
N LEU A 59 12.70 7.27 -9.82
CA LEU A 59 11.39 6.66 -10.02
C LEU A 59 10.27 7.61 -9.60
N ALA A 60 10.38 8.26 -8.45
CA ALA A 60 9.44 9.26 -7.97
C ALA A 60 9.36 10.47 -8.92
N GLY A 61 10.51 10.90 -9.45
CA GLY A 61 10.59 11.99 -10.45
C GLY A 61 9.88 11.66 -11.78
N LEU A 62 9.87 10.39 -12.17
CA LEU A 62 9.11 9.92 -13.34
C LEU A 62 7.61 9.82 -13.06
N MET A 63 7.22 9.30 -11.89
CA MET A 63 5.82 9.13 -11.51
C MET A 63 5.13 10.46 -11.24
N LYS A 64 5.83 11.42 -10.61
CA LYS A 64 5.25 12.67 -10.09
C LYS A 64 3.98 12.39 -9.29
N PRO A 65 4.07 11.65 -8.18
CA PRO A 65 2.90 11.17 -7.47
C PRO A 65 2.16 12.31 -6.76
N ASP A 66 0.83 12.31 -6.82
CA ASP A 66 -0.03 13.17 -5.99
C ASP A 66 -0.19 12.61 -4.57
N CYS A 67 -0.13 11.27 -4.45
CA CYS A 67 -0.29 10.55 -3.21
C CYS A 67 0.70 9.38 -3.13
N ALA A 68 1.06 8.95 -1.92
CA ALA A 68 1.91 7.79 -1.73
C ALA A 68 1.45 6.93 -0.54
N ILE A 69 1.67 5.62 -0.66
CA ILE A 69 1.61 4.66 0.43
C ILE A 69 3.03 4.14 0.62
N LEU A 70 3.59 4.27 1.81
CA LEU A 70 4.86 3.67 2.15
C LEU A 70 4.59 2.50 3.08
N THR A 71 4.62 1.28 2.53
CA THR A 71 4.10 0.08 3.19
C THR A 71 4.89 -0.36 4.39
N ASN A 72 6.20 -0.51 4.26
CA ASN A 72 7.04 -0.84 5.41
C ASN A 72 8.51 -0.46 5.20
N VAL A 73 9.26 -0.40 6.30
CA VAL A 73 10.72 -0.40 6.35
C VAL A 73 11.15 -1.63 7.14
N GLY A 74 12.01 -2.43 6.55
CA GLY A 74 12.57 -3.62 7.19
C GLY A 74 13.96 -3.92 6.61
N PRO A 75 14.69 -4.91 7.13
CA PRO A 75 16.09 -5.18 6.80
C PRO A 75 16.28 -5.85 5.42
N VAL A 76 15.40 -5.53 4.45
CA VAL A 76 15.49 -6.05 3.08
C VAL A 76 16.61 -5.30 2.35
N HIS A 77 17.53 -6.04 1.70
CA HIS A 77 18.70 -5.49 1.00
C HIS A 77 19.68 -4.72 1.92
N ILE A 78 19.72 -5.08 3.21
CA ILE A 78 20.52 -4.38 4.22
C ILE A 78 22.02 -4.44 3.91
N GLU A 79 22.47 -5.43 3.14
CA GLU A 79 23.83 -5.55 2.65
C GLU A 79 24.25 -4.36 1.77
N PHE A 80 23.33 -3.71 1.08
CA PHE A 80 23.59 -2.53 0.25
C PHE A 80 23.37 -1.22 1.00
N PHE A 81 22.47 -1.21 1.98
CA PHE A 81 22.10 0.00 2.74
C PHE A 81 22.86 0.15 4.06
N GLY A 82 23.37 -0.94 4.61
CA GLY A 82 24.09 -0.96 5.89
C GLY A 82 23.19 -0.86 7.13
N THR A 83 22.12 -0.07 7.12
CA THR A 83 21.18 0.13 8.24
C THR A 83 19.74 0.26 7.78
N GLU A 84 18.78 -0.08 8.65
CA GLU A 84 17.36 0.15 8.39
C GLU A 84 17.03 1.65 8.26
N GLN A 85 17.76 2.53 8.97
CA GLN A 85 17.60 3.97 8.85
C GLN A 85 17.99 4.45 7.45
N ALA A 86 19.01 3.87 6.82
CA ALA A 86 19.38 4.18 5.43
C ALA A 86 18.27 3.72 4.45
N ILE A 87 17.66 2.56 4.70
CA ILE A 87 16.50 2.09 3.93
C ILE A 87 15.31 3.03 4.10
N ALA A 88 15.03 3.48 5.34
CA ALA A 88 13.98 4.46 5.60
C ALA A 88 14.24 5.79 4.87
N ASN A 89 15.49 6.24 4.85
CA ASN A 89 15.87 7.47 4.14
C ASN A 89 15.71 7.35 2.62
N GLU A 90 16.09 6.21 2.04
CA GLU A 90 15.88 5.91 0.62
C GLU A 90 14.40 5.95 0.26
N LYS A 91 13.57 5.23 1.03
CA LYS A 91 12.11 5.18 0.80
C LYS A 91 11.44 6.53 1.02
N ALA A 92 11.97 7.37 1.90
CA ALA A 92 11.49 8.73 2.14
C ALA A 92 11.61 9.65 0.90
N ASP A 93 12.45 9.32 -0.09
CA ASP A 93 12.51 10.08 -1.33
C ASP A 93 11.19 10.03 -2.12
N LEU A 94 10.38 8.97 -1.95
CA LEU A 94 9.02 8.93 -2.48
C LEU A 94 8.11 9.97 -1.78
N LEU A 95 8.23 10.12 -0.47
CA LEU A 95 7.44 11.08 0.30
C LEU A 95 7.84 12.53 -0.02
N ARG A 96 9.15 12.79 -0.13
CA ARG A 96 9.70 14.12 -0.49
C ARG A 96 9.27 14.61 -1.87
N ALA A 97 8.88 13.67 -2.74
CA ALA A 97 8.41 14.00 -4.09
C ALA A 97 6.92 14.38 -4.15
N LEU A 98 6.18 14.26 -3.05
CA LEU A 98 4.77 14.61 -3.00
C LEU A 98 4.58 16.12 -3.02
N PRO A 99 3.50 16.63 -3.64
CA PRO A 99 3.13 18.04 -3.55
C PRO A 99 2.54 18.37 -2.17
N PRO A 100 2.55 19.67 -1.75
CA PRO A 100 2.04 20.08 -0.44
C PRO A 100 0.56 19.77 -0.20
N ASP A 101 -0.24 19.68 -1.24
CA ASP A 101 -1.66 19.30 -1.22
C ASP A 101 -1.90 17.80 -1.41
N GLY A 102 -0.83 17.01 -1.47
CA GLY A 102 -0.86 15.57 -1.57
C GLY A 102 -1.23 14.83 -0.28
N VAL A 103 -1.17 13.50 -0.32
CA VAL A 103 -1.43 12.64 0.84
C VAL A 103 -0.41 11.51 0.92
N ALA A 104 0.14 11.30 2.11
CA ALA A 104 0.99 10.15 2.44
C ALA A 104 0.27 9.22 3.41
N VAL A 105 0.13 7.93 3.09
CA VAL A 105 -0.35 6.90 4.03
C VAL A 105 0.84 6.17 4.62
N LEU A 106 0.93 6.13 5.96
CA LEU A 106 2.04 5.55 6.72
C LEU A 106 1.54 4.65 7.85
N ASP A 107 2.27 3.55 8.09
CA ASP A 107 2.03 2.67 9.23
C ASP A 107 2.61 3.27 10.52
N ALA A 108 1.72 3.61 11.49
CA ALA A 108 2.09 4.18 12.79
C ALA A 108 2.70 3.14 13.74
N ASP A 109 2.59 1.85 13.46
CA ASP A 109 3.27 0.80 14.22
C ASP A 109 4.76 0.67 13.82
N SER A 110 5.17 1.32 12.72
CA SER A 110 6.56 1.32 12.26
C SER A 110 7.46 2.11 13.20
N PRO A 111 8.63 1.59 13.61
CA PRO A 111 9.62 2.36 14.38
C PRO A 111 10.15 3.58 13.63
N HIS A 112 10.00 3.62 12.32
CA HIS A 112 10.42 4.73 11.47
C HIS A 112 9.29 5.75 11.20
N PHE A 113 8.08 5.56 11.76
CA PHE A 113 6.91 6.40 11.47
C PHE A 113 7.19 7.90 11.66
N ALA A 114 7.70 8.30 12.84
CA ALA A 114 7.96 9.70 13.13
C ALA A 114 8.97 10.34 12.15
N TYR A 115 10.03 9.59 11.81
CA TYR A 115 11.00 10.02 10.82
C TYR A 115 10.37 10.20 9.44
N LEU A 116 9.62 9.22 8.96
CA LEU A 116 8.97 9.23 7.65
C LEU A 116 7.91 10.32 7.56
N ALA A 117 7.09 10.48 8.59
CA ALA A 117 6.08 11.54 8.65
C ALA A 117 6.70 12.95 8.52
N ALA A 118 7.86 13.17 9.15
CA ALA A 118 8.60 14.43 9.04
C ALA A 118 9.21 14.69 7.64
N GLN A 119 9.28 13.67 6.76
CA GLN A 119 9.77 13.84 5.38
C GLN A 119 8.67 14.17 4.38
N ALA A 120 7.40 13.97 4.73
CA ALA A 120 6.27 14.27 3.85
C ALA A 120 5.96 15.79 3.89
N PRO A 121 5.96 16.49 2.74
CA PRO A 121 5.58 17.91 2.69
C PRO A 121 4.07 18.13 2.74
N CYS A 122 3.28 17.07 2.85
CA CYS A 122 1.85 17.03 2.73
C CYS A 122 1.18 16.38 3.96
N ARG A 123 -0.14 16.23 3.92
CA ARG A 123 -0.90 15.57 4.97
C ARG A 123 -0.52 14.09 5.08
N VAL A 124 -0.18 13.65 6.28
CA VAL A 124 0.01 12.25 6.63
C VAL A 124 -1.29 11.67 7.17
N VAL A 125 -1.66 10.52 6.64
CA VAL A 125 -2.76 9.67 7.12
C VAL A 125 -2.15 8.41 7.71
N SER A 126 -2.38 8.19 8.99
CA SER A 126 -1.80 7.07 9.73
C SER A 126 -2.71 5.86 9.74
N VAL A 127 -2.13 4.67 9.62
CA VAL A 127 -2.79 3.39 9.85
C VAL A 127 -2.11 2.62 10.97
N SER A 128 -2.82 1.75 11.70
CA SER A 128 -2.21 0.96 12.77
C SER A 128 -3.04 -0.27 13.15
N LEU A 129 -2.36 -1.29 13.65
CA LEU A 129 -2.96 -2.44 14.34
C LEU A 129 -2.96 -2.27 15.87
N SER A 130 -2.11 -1.39 16.42
CA SER A 130 -1.90 -1.27 17.87
C SER A 130 -1.85 0.16 18.39
N ALA A 131 -1.27 1.10 17.64
CA ALA A 131 -1.15 2.49 18.05
C ALA A 131 -2.44 3.29 17.75
N ASP A 132 -2.52 4.51 18.29
CA ASP A 132 -3.54 5.46 17.91
C ASP A 132 -3.25 6.01 16.49
N ALA A 133 -4.24 5.91 15.59
CA ALA A 133 -4.08 6.23 14.16
C ALA A 133 -5.39 6.75 13.55
N ASP A 134 -5.32 7.35 12.36
CA ASP A 134 -6.50 7.82 11.63
C ASP A 134 -7.40 6.66 11.21
N PHE A 135 -6.79 5.52 10.84
CA PHE A 135 -7.47 4.26 10.59
C PHE A 135 -6.82 3.16 11.43
N ARG A 136 -7.55 2.61 12.38
CA ARG A 136 -7.03 1.60 13.30
C ARG A 136 -7.85 0.32 13.24
N ALA A 137 -7.19 -0.84 13.11
CA ALA A 137 -7.85 -2.11 13.34
C ALA A 137 -8.11 -2.29 14.83
N VAL A 138 -9.37 -2.15 15.27
CA VAL A 138 -9.77 -2.29 16.68
C VAL A 138 -10.02 -3.74 17.06
N ARG A 139 -10.26 -4.60 16.09
CA ARG A 139 -10.41 -6.04 16.21
C ARG A 139 -9.98 -6.69 14.90
N PHE A 140 -9.26 -7.78 14.95
CA PHE A 140 -8.92 -8.56 13.75
C PHE A 140 -8.69 -10.03 14.06
N ASP A 141 -9.07 -10.87 13.10
CA ASP A 141 -8.72 -12.28 13.04
C ASP A 141 -7.69 -12.47 11.90
N ALA A 142 -6.47 -12.83 12.31
CA ALA A 142 -5.37 -13.01 11.36
C ALA A 142 -5.49 -14.31 10.55
N ASP A 143 -6.34 -15.25 10.95
CA ASP A 143 -6.45 -16.57 10.30
C ASP A 143 -7.39 -16.54 9.10
N ASP A 144 -8.42 -15.68 9.12
CA ASP A 144 -9.38 -15.56 8.01
C ASP A 144 -9.38 -14.21 7.29
N GLY A 145 -8.65 -13.21 7.81
CA GLY A 145 -8.54 -11.89 7.22
C GLY A 145 -9.76 -10.99 7.49
N ARG A 146 -10.49 -11.23 8.60
CA ARG A 146 -11.54 -10.35 9.11
C ARG A 146 -10.96 -9.30 10.05
N PHE A 147 -11.43 -8.07 9.92
CA PHE A 147 -11.08 -7.04 10.90
C PHE A 147 -12.13 -5.92 10.93
N SER A 148 -12.22 -5.28 12.09
CA SER A 148 -13.02 -4.06 12.29
C SER A 148 -12.08 -2.87 12.27
N VAL A 149 -12.33 -1.89 11.42
CA VAL A 149 -11.55 -0.65 11.32
C VAL A 149 -12.33 0.53 11.88
N LEU A 150 -11.70 1.27 12.79
CA LEU A 150 -12.17 2.56 13.29
C LEU A 150 -11.59 3.66 12.38
N GLU A 151 -12.46 4.47 11.78
CA GLU A 151 -12.10 5.75 11.16
C GLU A 151 -12.20 6.85 12.22
N ARG A 152 -11.07 7.42 12.64
CA ARG A 152 -11.04 8.44 13.72
C ARG A 152 -11.90 9.66 13.38
N ALA A 153 -11.88 10.12 12.14
CA ALA A 153 -12.56 11.35 11.73
C ALA A 153 -14.08 11.29 11.90
N SER A 154 -14.70 10.13 11.64
CA SER A 154 -16.14 9.91 11.81
C SER A 154 -16.51 9.27 13.15
N GLY A 155 -15.56 8.58 13.79
CA GLY A 155 -15.80 7.73 14.96
C GLY A 155 -16.50 6.41 14.60
N GLU A 156 -16.72 6.11 13.34
CA GLU A 156 -17.41 4.91 12.88
C GLU A 156 -16.49 3.70 12.81
N VAL A 157 -17.07 2.52 13.06
CA VAL A 157 -16.38 1.24 12.94
C VAL A 157 -17.00 0.43 11.82
N HIS A 158 -16.17 -0.07 10.91
CA HIS A 158 -16.58 -0.82 9.72
C HIS A 158 -15.93 -2.19 9.70
N GLU A 159 -16.71 -3.22 9.31
CA GLU A 159 -16.22 -4.58 9.16
C GLU A 159 -15.67 -4.79 7.75
N ILE A 160 -14.49 -5.38 7.67
CA ILE A 160 -13.81 -5.71 6.42
C ILE A 160 -13.43 -7.20 6.43
N TYR A 161 -13.60 -7.82 5.26
CA TYR A 161 -13.20 -9.21 5.03
C TYR A 161 -12.37 -9.31 3.75
N THR A 162 -11.12 -9.72 3.87
CA THR A 162 -10.21 -9.90 2.72
C THR A 162 -10.09 -11.36 2.27
N GLY A 163 -10.48 -12.30 3.12
CA GLY A 163 -10.28 -13.74 2.89
C GLY A 163 -8.81 -14.14 2.76
N GLN A 164 -7.88 -13.28 3.20
CA GLN A 164 -6.46 -13.52 3.12
C GLN A 164 -5.84 -13.49 4.52
N PRO A 165 -5.24 -14.61 4.96
CA PRO A 165 -4.71 -14.73 6.31
C PRO A 165 -3.40 -13.94 6.48
N GLY A 166 -3.15 -13.57 7.72
CA GLY A 166 -1.92 -12.94 8.14
C GLY A 166 -2.10 -11.49 8.60
N ARG A 167 -1.48 -11.19 9.73
CA ARG A 167 -1.48 -9.86 10.32
C ARG A 167 -1.03 -8.78 9.33
N HIS A 168 -0.02 -9.08 8.50
CA HIS A 168 0.46 -8.19 7.46
C HIS A 168 -0.57 -7.89 6.37
N GLN A 169 -1.55 -8.80 6.12
CA GLN A 169 -2.63 -8.55 5.18
C GLN A 169 -3.65 -7.55 5.74
N VAL A 170 -3.86 -7.55 7.06
CA VAL A 170 -4.69 -6.52 7.71
C VAL A 170 -4.03 -5.14 7.56
N THR A 171 -2.71 -5.03 7.79
CA THR A 171 -1.97 -3.78 7.55
C THR A 171 -2.06 -3.35 6.08
N ASN A 172 -1.82 -4.26 5.13
CA ASN A 172 -1.95 -3.97 3.69
C ASN A 172 -3.36 -3.46 3.34
N ALA A 173 -4.40 -4.04 3.96
CA ALA A 173 -5.78 -3.61 3.76
C ALA A 173 -6.04 -2.22 4.34
N LEU A 174 -5.55 -1.95 5.56
CA LEU A 174 -5.63 -0.62 6.17
C LEU A 174 -4.96 0.46 5.31
N GLU A 175 -3.77 0.18 4.78
CA GLU A 175 -3.06 1.11 3.89
C GLU A 175 -3.85 1.41 2.61
N ALA A 176 -4.38 0.36 1.96
CA ALA A 176 -5.17 0.51 0.75
C ALA A 176 -6.48 1.27 1.00
N LEU A 177 -7.25 0.88 2.03
CA LEU A 177 -8.52 1.55 2.35
C LEU A 177 -8.32 2.99 2.82
N ALA A 178 -7.30 3.27 3.62
CA ALA A 178 -6.99 4.62 4.07
C ALA A 178 -6.71 5.55 2.90
N MET A 179 -5.96 5.08 1.89
CA MET A 179 -5.71 5.85 0.66
C MET A 179 -7.01 6.09 -0.11
N VAL A 180 -7.82 5.07 -0.38
CA VAL A 180 -9.01 5.23 -1.25
C VAL A 180 -10.11 6.03 -0.57
N ARG A 181 -10.16 6.07 0.76
CA ARG A 181 -11.03 6.96 1.52
C ARG A 181 -10.75 8.44 1.24
N GLN A 182 -9.49 8.80 0.92
CA GLN A 182 -9.14 10.17 0.54
C GLN A 182 -9.78 10.62 -0.78
N PHE A 183 -10.17 9.67 -1.62
CA PHE A 183 -10.89 9.90 -2.87
C PHE A 183 -12.41 9.74 -2.73
N GLY A 184 -12.92 9.54 -1.51
CA GLY A 184 -14.36 9.46 -1.24
C GLY A 184 -15.00 8.11 -1.59
N VAL A 185 -14.23 7.02 -1.71
CA VAL A 185 -14.83 5.68 -1.86
C VAL A 185 -15.67 5.35 -0.62
N ALA A 186 -16.93 5.02 -0.82
CA ALA A 186 -17.85 4.70 0.27
C ALA A 186 -17.47 3.42 1.00
N TRP A 187 -17.72 3.34 2.30
CA TRP A 187 -17.40 2.17 3.11
C TRP A 187 -18.08 0.88 2.62
N THR A 188 -19.33 0.99 2.17
CA THR A 188 -20.06 -0.15 1.56
C THR A 188 -19.33 -0.68 0.34
N THR A 189 -18.87 0.20 -0.54
CA THR A 189 -18.08 -0.18 -1.73
C THR A 189 -16.74 -0.79 -1.34
N ILE A 190 -16.07 -0.27 -0.31
CA ILE A 190 -14.81 -0.83 0.19
C ILE A 190 -15.03 -2.26 0.69
N ALA A 191 -16.04 -2.48 1.55
CA ALA A 191 -16.36 -3.79 2.10
C ALA A 191 -16.67 -4.82 0.99
N GLU A 192 -17.59 -4.49 0.08
CA GLU A 192 -17.96 -5.33 -1.06
C GLU A 192 -16.77 -5.69 -1.95
N ARG A 193 -15.88 -4.73 -2.21
CA ARG A 193 -14.72 -4.97 -3.07
C ARG A 193 -13.64 -5.78 -2.38
N PHE A 194 -13.48 -5.68 -1.07
CA PHE A 194 -12.53 -6.52 -0.35
C PHE A 194 -12.92 -8.00 -0.35
N GLU A 195 -14.21 -8.35 -0.43
CA GLU A 195 -14.66 -9.75 -0.57
C GLU A 195 -14.14 -10.41 -1.87
N CYS A 196 -13.85 -9.62 -2.89
CA CYS A 196 -13.37 -10.08 -4.19
C CYS A 196 -12.00 -9.51 -4.59
N VAL A 197 -11.17 -9.09 -3.62
CA VAL A 197 -9.81 -8.60 -3.94
C VAL A 197 -8.98 -9.66 -4.66
N PRO A 198 -8.17 -9.25 -5.64
CA PRO A 198 -7.29 -10.18 -6.34
C PRO A 198 -6.34 -10.88 -5.38
N ARG A 199 -6.27 -12.20 -5.45
CA ARG A 199 -5.20 -12.97 -4.81
C ARG A 199 -3.95 -12.88 -5.66
N MET A 200 -2.84 -12.51 -5.03
CA MET A 200 -1.58 -12.36 -5.75
C MET A 200 -0.90 -13.72 -5.90
N PRO A 201 -0.54 -14.10 -7.13
CA PRO A 201 0.31 -15.27 -7.32
C PRO A 201 1.58 -15.18 -6.47
N MET A 202 2.05 -16.30 -5.95
CA MET A 202 3.25 -16.37 -5.11
C MET A 202 3.19 -15.54 -3.81
N ARG A 203 1.98 -15.22 -3.31
CA ARG A 203 1.73 -14.51 -2.05
C ARG A 203 0.71 -15.27 -1.23
N TRP A 204 1.16 -16.25 -0.43
CA TRP A 204 0.28 -17.17 0.31
C TRP A 204 -0.69 -17.94 -0.61
N GLU A 205 -0.27 -18.22 -1.83
CA GLU A 205 -1.05 -19.03 -2.75
C GLU A 205 -1.10 -20.48 -2.26
N ARG A 206 -2.32 -20.96 -2.00
CA ARG A 206 -2.56 -22.36 -1.60
C ARG A 206 -2.97 -23.16 -2.82
N THR A 207 -2.16 -24.12 -3.19
CA THR A 207 -2.50 -25.09 -4.25
C THR A 207 -2.55 -26.51 -3.68
N LEU A 208 -3.56 -27.27 -4.10
CA LEU A 208 -3.65 -28.69 -3.77
C LEU A 208 -3.09 -29.48 -4.95
N ARG A 209 -2.01 -30.24 -4.73
CA ARG A 209 -1.44 -31.15 -5.72
C ARG A 209 -1.19 -32.50 -5.05
N ASP A 210 -1.71 -33.57 -5.62
CA ASP A 210 -1.53 -34.96 -5.16
C ASP A 210 -1.88 -35.15 -3.67
N GLY A 211 -2.96 -34.50 -3.20
CA GLY A 211 -3.39 -34.54 -1.80
C GLY A 211 -2.54 -33.73 -0.83
N MET A 212 -1.50 -33.04 -1.29
CA MET A 212 -0.65 -32.16 -0.49
C MET A 212 -1.02 -30.70 -0.73
N GLN A 213 -1.09 -29.92 0.36
CA GLN A 213 -1.27 -28.48 0.30
C GLN A 213 0.08 -27.79 0.15
N TRP A 214 0.27 -27.12 -0.97
CA TRP A 214 1.41 -26.24 -1.22
C TRP A 214 1.05 -24.81 -0.85
N ILE A 215 1.93 -24.13 -0.11
CA ILE A 215 1.81 -22.72 0.24
C ILE A 215 3.04 -22.00 -0.34
N ASN A 216 2.83 -21.00 -1.18
CA ASN A 216 3.90 -20.22 -1.80
C ASN A 216 3.84 -18.76 -1.35
#